data_078da5dc3fd5feeaf1ed5774a4d6b922
#
_entry.id   078da5dc3fd5feeaf1ed5774a4d6b922
#
_cell.length_a   1.000
_cell.length_b   1.000
_cell.length_c   1.000
_cell.angle_alpha   90.00
_cell.angle_beta   90.00
_cell.angle_gamma   90.00
#
_symmetry.space_group_name_H-M   'P 1'
#
loop_
_entity.id
_entity.type
_entity.pdbx_description
1 polymer ?
#
loop_
_entity_poly.entity_id
_entity_poly.type
_entity_poly.pdbx_seq_one_letter_code
_entity_poly.pdbx_strand_id
1 'polypeptide(L)'
;MSYIHLTIEERTSIAHLHNQGVSLRQIAKVIGRNVSTIKRELDRNFTPNKLGDKDYFPHSSQKRYEKRKSKAHNIVQFPKEVIQIIEQRIKETWSPEQIAAFYKDQGFPCYKTIYKWINDGTIINGNKSLLRRKGKGGWYETRGKFNKGKSIRKRDKRIYKRADYGHWELDTIVSGRGKAKACFITLVERKSRFYKAIKSPNRHSDIVARLIVDYLKEFPSELVKTITTDNGSEFADWQTIEKELNCEVYFCDTFCAWQKGSNENSNGLLREFFPKGYNLSRYTQAYIDKKVNLINNRPKKCNNWISPSKLMSEAISECCT
;
A
#
# COMPACT_ATOMS: atom_id res chain seq x y z
N MET A 1 -16.80 -14.82 -21.60
CA MET A 1 -15.82 -15.87 -21.98
C MET A 1 -14.55 -15.21 -22.50
N SER A 2 -13.40 -15.59 -21.94
CA SER A 2 -12.09 -15.10 -22.40
C SER A 2 -11.76 -15.68 -23.76
N TYR A 3 -11.44 -14.84 -24.75
CA TYR A 3 -11.02 -15.28 -26.08
C TYR A 3 -9.61 -15.88 -26.01
N ILE A 4 -9.48 -17.17 -26.35
CA ILE A 4 -8.20 -17.87 -26.37
C ILE A 4 -7.71 -17.93 -27.83
N HIS A 5 -6.53 -17.38 -28.09
CA HIS A 5 -5.87 -17.41 -29.39
C HIS A 5 -5.40 -18.82 -29.75
N LEU A 6 -5.26 -19.10 -31.06
CA LEU A 6 -4.70 -20.37 -31.53
C LEU A 6 -3.25 -20.53 -31.08
N THR A 7 -2.91 -21.76 -30.68
CA THR A 7 -1.53 -22.14 -30.34
C THR A 7 -0.74 -22.54 -31.57
N ILE A 8 0.58 -22.76 -31.43
CA ILE A 8 1.41 -23.23 -32.54
C ILE A 8 1.03 -24.69 -32.94
N GLU A 9 0.68 -25.51 -31.95
CA GLU A 9 0.23 -26.90 -32.17
C GLU A 9 -1.07 -26.92 -32.95
N GLU A 10 -2.04 -26.09 -32.59
CA GLU A 10 -3.30 -25.95 -33.32
C GLU A 10 -3.05 -25.48 -34.75
N ARG A 11 -2.11 -24.52 -34.98
CA ARG A 11 -1.73 -24.09 -36.34
C ARG A 11 -1.08 -25.20 -37.14
N THR A 12 -0.23 -26.00 -36.51
CA THR A 12 0.38 -27.16 -37.19
C THR A 12 -0.67 -28.20 -37.62
N SER A 13 -1.63 -28.48 -36.74
CA SER A 13 -2.75 -29.37 -37.05
C SER A 13 -3.63 -28.82 -38.18
N ILE A 14 -3.90 -27.50 -38.20
CA ILE A 14 -4.63 -26.82 -39.29
C ILE A 14 -3.89 -27.01 -40.62
N ALA A 15 -2.58 -26.78 -40.66
CA ALA A 15 -1.79 -26.94 -41.87
C ALA A 15 -1.81 -28.38 -42.40
N HIS A 16 -1.60 -29.35 -41.53
CA HIS A 16 -1.58 -30.77 -41.87
C HIS A 16 -2.91 -31.21 -42.47
N LEU A 17 -4.02 -30.96 -41.79
CA LEU A 17 -5.35 -31.35 -42.25
C LEU A 17 -5.79 -30.58 -43.50
N HIS A 18 -5.45 -29.33 -43.62
CA HIS A 18 -5.76 -28.53 -44.80
C HIS A 18 -5.01 -29.03 -46.02
N ASN A 19 -3.73 -29.42 -45.92
CA ASN A 19 -2.94 -29.97 -47.00
C ASN A 19 -3.45 -31.37 -47.44
N GLN A 20 -4.16 -32.07 -46.57
CA GLN A 20 -4.83 -33.34 -46.89
C GLN A 20 -6.20 -33.13 -47.54
N GLY A 21 -6.62 -31.89 -47.82
CA GLY A 21 -7.91 -31.59 -48.44
C GLY A 21 -9.10 -31.71 -47.49
N VAL A 22 -8.89 -31.80 -46.17
CA VAL A 22 -9.95 -31.91 -45.17
C VAL A 22 -10.76 -30.63 -45.14
N SER A 23 -12.09 -30.70 -45.12
CA SER A 23 -12.96 -29.52 -45.08
C SER A 23 -12.77 -28.66 -43.80
N LEU A 24 -12.96 -27.35 -43.92
CA LEU A 24 -12.82 -26.41 -42.77
C LEU A 24 -13.74 -26.78 -41.58
N ARG A 25 -14.91 -27.37 -41.85
CA ARG A 25 -15.85 -27.84 -40.82
C ARG A 25 -15.28 -29.02 -40.05
N GLN A 26 -14.65 -29.97 -40.74
CA GLN A 26 -14.00 -31.11 -40.11
C GLN A 26 -12.75 -30.70 -39.33
N ILE A 27 -11.92 -29.83 -39.91
CA ILE A 27 -10.75 -29.25 -39.19
C ILE A 27 -11.19 -28.58 -37.89
N ALA A 28 -12.24 -27.76 -37.95
CA ALA A 28 -12.79 -27.07 -36.78
C ALA A 28 -13.26 -28.03 -35.69
N LYS A 29 -13.91 -29.14 -36.09
CA LYS A 29 -14.37 -30.19 -35.18
C LYS A 29 -13.19 -30.92 -34.50
N VAL A 30 -12.15 -31.25 -35.26
CA VAL A 30 -10.94 -31.94 -34.75
C VAL A 30 -10.19 -31.06 -33.72
N ILE A 31 -10.05 -29.77 -34.01
CA ILE A 31 -9.30 -28.83 -33.17
C ILE A 31 -10.14 -28.29 -31.99
N GLY A 32 -11.46 -28.50 -32.01
CA GLY A 32 -12.38 -27.99 -31.00
C GLY A 32 -12.56 -26.45 -31.07
N ARG A 33 -12.50 -25.87 -32.28
CA ARG A 33 -12.64 -24.43 -32.53
C ARG A 33 -13.79 -24.15 -33.47
N ASN A 34 -14.25 -22.89 -33.48
CA ASN A 34 -15.29 -22.46 -34.42
C ASN A 34 -14.75 -22.44 -35.87
N VAL A 35 -15.55 -22.84 -36.85
CA VAL A 35 -15.20 -22.83 -38.28
C VAL A 35 -14.74 -21.46 -38.74
N SER A 36 -15.39 -20.37 -38.25
CA SER A 36 -15.01 -19.01 -38.57
C SER A 36 -13.60 -18.64 -38.07
N THR A 37 -13.14 -19.29 -36.99
CA THR A 37 -11.76 -19.09 -36.46
C THR A 37 -10.75 -19.71 -37.42
N ILE A 38 -11.00 -20.91 -37.89
CA ILE A 38 -10.14 -21.61 -38.87
C ILE A 38 -10.07 -20.83 -40.17
N LYS A 39 -11.24 -20.43 -40.71
CA LYS A 39 -11.31 -19.63 -41.94
C LYS A 39 -10.50 -18.31 -41.81
N ARG A 40 -10.74 -17.53 -40.75
CA ARG A 40 -10.01 -16.29 -40.52
C ARG A 40 -8.50 -16.48 -40.36
N GLU A 41 -8.07 -17.57 -39.73
CA GLU A 41 -6.65 -17.90 -39.61
C GLU A 41 -6.00 -18.17 -40.96
N LEU A 42 -6.63 -18.99 -41.82
CA LEU A 42 -6.16 -19.29 -43.16
C LEU A 42 -6.18 -18.03 -44.05
N ASP A 43 -7.31 -17.32 -44.13
CA ASP A 43 -7.45 -16.10 -44.96
C ASP A 43 -6.40 -15.03 -44.59
N ARG A 44 -6.09 -14.92 -43.31
CA ARG A 44 -5.15 -13.89 -42.80
C ARG A 44 -3.68 -14.26 -43.01
N ASN A 45 -3.35 -15.53 -43.12
CA ASN A 45 -1.98 -16.03 -43.05
C ASN A 45 -1.52 -16.83 -44.25
N PHE A 46 -2.36 -17.05 -45.27
CA PHE A 46 -1.93 -17.60 -46.54
C PHE A 46 -0.79 -16.78 -47.15
N THR A 47 0.14 -17.48 -47.78
CA THR A 47 1.28 -16.89 -48.50
C THR A 47 1.25 -17.46 -49.94
N PRO A 48 1.27 -16.63 -51.00
CA PRO A 48 1.38 -17.11 -52.37
C PRO A 48 2.73 -17.82 -52.51
N ASN A 49 2.68 -19.02 -53.12
CA ASN A 49 3.89 -19.75 -53.51
C ASN A 49 4.38 -19.29 -54.89
N LYS A 50 5.49 -19.85 -55.38
CA LYS A 50 6.07 -19.48 -56.68
C LYS A 50 5.18 -19.86 -57.88
N LEU A 51 4.19 -20.73 -57.66
CA LEU A 51 3.23 -21.20 -58.68
C LEU A 51 1.90 -20.42 -58.61
N GLY A 52 1.75 -19.44 -57.71
CA GLY A 52 0.54 -18.66 -57.55
C GLY A 52 -0.48 -19.29 -56.57
N ASP A 53 -0.22 -20.50 -56.05
CA ASP A 53 -1.09 -21.13 -55.08
C ASP A 53 -0.91 -20.51 -53.69
N LYS A 54 -1.89 -20.74 -52.82
CA LYS A 54 -1.90 -20.21 -51.44
C LYS A 54 -1.48 -21.29 -50.45
N ASP A 55 -0.26 -21.17 -49.92
CA ASP A 55 0.25 -22.09 -48.90
C ASP A 55 0.08 -21.50 -47.48
N TYR A 56 -0.20 -22.37 -46.52
CA TYR A 56 -0.30 -22.01 -45.13
C TYR A 56 0.87 -22.59 -44.30
N PHE A 57 1.70 -21.71 -43.74
CA PHE A 57 2.87 -22.09 -42.95
C PHE A 57 2.66 -21.75 -41.46
N PRO A 58 2.56 -22.77 -40.56
CA PRO A 58 2.26 -22.55 -39.13
C PRO A 58 3.23 -21.60 -38.43
N HIS A 59 4.54 -21.79 -38.59
CA HIS A 59 5.58 -20.96 -37.98
C HIS A 59 5.54 -19.53 -38.48
N SER A 60 5.33 -19.30 -39.77
CA SER A 60 5.19 -17.96 -40.34
C SER A 60 3.93 -17.28 -39.82
N SER A 61 2.84 -18.03 -39.70
CA SER A 61 1.58 -17.55 -39.15
C SER A 61 1.71 -17.17 -37.67
N GLN A 62 2.46 -17.95 -36.88
CA GLN A 62 2.77 -17.66 -35.49
C GLN A 62 3.59 -16.39 -35.37
N LYS A 63 4.68 -16.24 -36.14
CA LYS A 63 5.49 -15.00 -36.15
C LYS A 63 4.67 -13.76 -36.52
N ARG A 64 3.77 -13.88 -37.54
CA ARG A 64 2.86 -12.79 -37.90
C ARG A 64 1.88 -12.44 -36.78
N TYR A 65 1.37 -13.45 -36.07
CA TYR A 65 0.52 -13.24 -34.88
C TYR A 65 1.29 -12.51 -33.78
N GLU A 66 2.49 -12.95 -33.41
CA GLU A 66 3.34 -12.32 -32.40
C GLU A 66 3.69 -10.88 -32.75
N LYS A 67 4.01 -10.61 -34.03
CA LYS A 67 4.27 -9.25 -34.52
C LYS A 67 3.02 -8.36 -34.46
N ARG A 68 1.83 -8.90 -34.73
CA ARG A 68 0.57 -8.15 -34.56
C ARG A 68 0.27 -7.89 -33.09
N LYS A 69 0.47 -8.90 -32.24
CA LYS A 69 0.28 -8.80 -30.80
C LYS A 69 1.21 -7.74 -30.18
N SER A 70 2.47 -7.70 -30.58
CA SER A 70 3.42 -6.70 -30.08
C SER A 70 3.06 -5.28 -30.54
N LYS A 71 2.54 -5.12 -31.77
CA LYS A 71 2.09 -3.81 -32.28
C LYS A 71 0.74 -3.35 -31.70
N ALA A 72 -0.11 -4.26 -31.24
CA ALA A 72 -1.41 -3.93 -30.64
C ALA A 72 -1.28 -3.31 -29.24
N HIS A 73 -0.12 -3.45 -28.59
CA HIS A 73 0.22 -2.70 -27.40
C HIS A 73 0.87 -1.38 -27.85
N ASN A 74 0.07 -0.31 -27.97
CA ASN A 74 0.61 1.04 -28.00
C ASN A 74 1.40 1.22 -26.69
N ILE A 75 2.73 1.17 -26.78
CA ILE A 75 3.63 1.53 -25.70
C ILE A 75 3.51 3.04 -25.58
N VAL A 76 2.67 3.50 -24.64
CA VAL A 76 2.64 4.90 -24.25
C VAL A 76 4.02 5.21 -23.70
N GLN A 77 4.80 6.01 -24.45
CA GLN A 77 6.08 6.52 -23.95
C GLN A 77 5.80 7.68 -23.01
N PHE A 78 6.25 7.54 -21.77
CA PHE A 78 6.15 8.62 -20.79
C PHE A 78 7.44 9.47 -20.85
N PRO A 79 7.34 10.80 -20.65
CA PRO A 79 8.50 11.69 -20.57
C PRO A 79 9.49 11.25 -19.48
N LYS A 80 10.79 11.51 -19.69
CA LYS A 80 11.83 11.15 -18.72
C LYS A 80 11.63 11.81 -17.37
N GLU A 81 11.09 13.02 -17.35
CA GLU A 81 10.77 13.80 -16.16
C GLU A 81 9.73 13.07 -15.28
N VAL A 82 8.71 12.49 -15.91
CA VAL A 82 7.68 11.68 -15.21
C VAL A 82 8.31 10.46 -14.56
N ILE A 83 9.22 9.78 -15.26
CA ILE A 83 9.93 8.61 -14.72
C ILE A 83 10.79 9.00 -13.52
N GLN A 84 11.53 10.11 -13.60
CA GLN A 84 12.35 10.64 -12.50
C GLN A 84 11.52 10.99 -11.27
N ILE A 85 10.37 11.64 -11.46
CA ILE A 85 9.45 11.95 -10.35
C ILE A 85 8.95 10.66 -9.70
N ILE A 86 8.56 9.66 -10.49
CA ILE A 86 8.11 8.36 -9.96
C ILE A 86 9.20 7.70 -9.12
N GLU A 87 10.45 7.65 -9.62
CA GLU A 87 11.58 7.09 -8.89
C GLU A 87 11.86 7.85 -7.58
N GLN A 88 11.80 9.18 -7.61
CA GLN A 88 11.96 10.01 -6.42
C GLN A 88 10.87 9.69 -5.38
N ARG A 89 9.59 9.65 -5.78
CA ARG A 89 8.49 9.32 -4.88
C ARG A 89 8.60 7.92 -4.29
N ILE A 90 9.07 6.94 -5.08
CA ILE A 90 9.35 5.59 -4.55
C ILE A 90 10.47 5.63 -3.49
N LYS A 91 11.54 6.41 -3.71
CA LYS A 91 12.61 6.63 -2.71
C LYS A 91 12.09 7.34 -1.45
N GLU A 92 11.09 8.21 -1.59
CA GLU A 92 10.33 8.83 -0.49
C GLU A 92 9.28 7.87 0.11
N THR A 93 9.33 6.60 -0.28
CA THR A 93 8.48 5.50 0.23
C THR A 93 6.99 5.59 -0.14
N TRP A 94 6.65 6.31 -1.22
CA TRP A 94 5.29 6.27 -1.77
C TRP A 94 5.04 4.94 -2.48
N SER A 95 3.82 4.42 -2.36
CA SER A 95 3.41 3.26 -3.16
C SER A 95 3.05 3.66 -4.59
N PRO A 96 3.16 2.76 -5.58
CA PRO A 96 2.69 3.01 -6.93
C PRO A 96 1.24 3.51 -7.02
N GLU A 97 0.35 3.02 -6.13
CA GLU A 97 -1.04 3.47 -6.06
C GLU A 97 -1.14 4.94 -5.60
N GLN A 98 -0.33 5.33 -4.62
CA GLN A 98 -0.29 6.71 -4.14
C GLN A 98 0.20 7.67 -5.22
N ILE A 99 1.24 7.27 -5.96
CA ILE A 99 1.80 8.07 -7.06
C ILE A 99 0.75 8.23 -8.16
N ALA A 100 0.17 7.12 -8.64
CA ALA A 100 -0.81 7.15 -9.72
C ALA A 100 -2.08 7.95 -9.37
N ALA A 101 -2.50 7.92 -8.11
CA ALA A 101 -3.67 8.65 -7.66
C ALA A 101 -3.40 10.15 -7.47
N PHE A 102 -2.25 10.51 -6.91
CA PHE A 102 -1.87 11.90 -6.67
C PHE A 102 -1.64 12.68 -7.98
N TYR A 103 -1.02 12.04 -8.96
CA TYR A 103 -0.71 12.63 -10.27
C TYR A 103 -1.69 12.25 -11.37
N LYS A 104 -2.93 11.82 -11.01
CA LYS A 104 -3.93 11.28 -11.96
C LYS A 104 -4.19 12.18 -13.17
N ASP A 105 -4.30 13.48 -12.96
CA ASP A 105 -4.66 14.43 -14.00
C ASP A 105 -3.43 15.10 -14.65
N GLN A 106 -2.22 14.61 -14.36
CA GLN A 106 -0.95 15.16 -14.86
C GLN A 106 -0.25 14.23 -15.86
N GLY A 107 -0.96 13.30 -16.48
CA GLY A 107 -0.43 12.41 -17.52
C GLY A 107 0.50 11.30 -16.99
N PHE A 108 0.42 10.97 -15.70
CA PHE A 108 1.19 9.88 -15.09
C PHE A 108 0.61 8.49 -15.42
N PRO A 109 1.44 7.44 -15.43
CA PRO A 109 0.99 6.08 -15.67
C PRO A 109 0.12 5.55 -14.53
N CYS A 110 -0.77 4.61 -14.85
CA CYS A 110 -1.52 3.90 -13.82
C CYS A 110 -0.58 3.05 -12.96
N TYR A 111 -0.98 2.75 -11.73
CA TYR A 111 -0.15 2.00 -10.76
C TYR A 111 0.30 0.61 -11.28
N LYS A 112 -0.51 -0.05 -12.13
CA LYS A 112 -0.14 -1.34 -12.74
C LYS A 112 1.08 -1.21 -13.65
N THR A 113 1.17 -0.10 -14.40
CA THR A 113 2.32 0.21 -15.25
C THR A 113 3.56 0.48 -14.40
N ILE A 114 3.43 1.22 -13.29
CA ILE A 114 4.56 1.48 -12.38
C ILE A 114 5.07 0.17 -11.77
N TYR A 115 4.18 -0.72 -11.29
CA TYR A 115 4.59 -2.06 -10.81
C TYR A 115 5.26 -2.90 -11.89
N LYS A 116 4.78 -2.85 -13.14
CA LYS A 116 5.42 -3.53 -14.27
C LYS A 116 6.84 -3.01 -14.45
N TRP A 117 7.04 -1.70 -14.49
CA TRP A 117 8.37 -1.08 -14.64
C TRP A 117 9.34 -1.43 -13.50
N ILE A 118 8.84 -1.58 -12.28
CA ILE A 118 9.64 -2.10 -11.15
C ILE A 118 10.01 -3.56 -11.38
N ASN A 119 9.07 -4.38 -11.87
CA ASN A 119 9.29 -5.80 -12.04
C ASN A 119 10.24 -6.15 -13.19
N ASP A 120 10.19 -5.39 -14.29
CA ASP A 120 11.04 -5.57 -15.47
C ASP A 120 12.37 -4.78 -15.42
N GLY A 121 12.60 -4.03 -14.32
CA GLY A 121 13.82 -3.29 -14.08
C GLY A 121 13.91 -1.91 -14.76
N THR A 122 12.86 -1.45 -15.42
CA THR A 122 12.83 -0.16 -16.14
C THR A 122 13.07 1.02 -15.19
N ILE A 123 12.56 0.95 -13.95
CA ILE A 123 12.77 1.97 -12.91
C ILE A 123 13.40 1.35 -11.67
N ILE A 124 14.13 2.17 -10.90
CA ILE A 124 14.82 1.78 -9.65
C ILE A 124 15.62 0.47 -9.76
N ASN A 125 16.09 0.10 -10.97
CA ASN A 125 16.81 -1.13 -11.26
C ASN A 125 16.12 -2.40 -10.72
N GLY A 126 14.78 -2.42 -10.69
CA GLY A 126 13.98 -3.54 -10.16
C GLY A 126 14.06 -3.73 -8.65
N ASN A 127 14.57 -2.77 -7.89
CA ASN A 127 14.78 -2.89 -6.46
C ASN A 127 13.46 -2.87 -5.67
N LYS A 128 12.86 -4.05 -5.49
CA LYS A 128 11.62 -4.25 -4.72
C LYS A 128 11.77 -3.98 -3.22
N SER A 129 13.01 -3.85 -2.70
CA SER A 129 13.23 -3.54 -1.28
C SER A 129 12.76 -2.14 -0.89
N LEU A 130 12.61 -1.24 -1.87
CA LEU A 130 12.04 0.09 -1.70
C LEU A 130 10.52 0.08 -1.52
N LEU A 131 9.85 -1.02 -1.85
CA LEU A 131 8.41 -1.18 -1.64
C LEU A 131 8.11 -1.65 -0.22
N ARG A 132 6.98 -1.20 0.36
CA ARG A 132 6.60 -1.46 1.76
C ARG A 132 6.69 -2.93 2.19
N ARG A 133 6.21 -3.89 1.38
CA ARG A 133 6.13 -5.29 1.77
C ARG A 133 7.38 -6.13 1.48
N LYS A 134 8.35 -5.63 0.72
CA LYS A 134 9.63 -6.34 0.44
C LYS A 134 9.48 -7.85 0.14
N GLY A 135 8.29 -8.32 -0.23
CA GLY A 135 7.98 -9.73 -0.49
C GLY A 135 7.75 -10.64 0.74
N LYS A 136 7.57 -10.09 1.95
CA LYS A 136 7.40 -10.89 3.19
C LYS A 136 5.98 -10.83 3.77
N GLY A 137 5.43 -11.98 4.24
CA GLY A 137 4.15 -12.12 4.94
C GLY A 137 4.25 -11.83 6.46
N GLY A 138 3.10 -11.65 7.14
CA GLY A 138 3.02 -11.22 8.54
C GLY A 138 3.05 -12.34 9.60
N TRP A 139 3.38 -12.00 10.85
CA TRP A 139 3.46 -12.89 12.01
C TRP A 139 2.51 -12.46 13.14
N TYR A 140 2.07 -13.40 14.00
CA TYR A 140 1.20 -13.16 15.18
C TYR A 140 2.01 -13.06 16.47
N GLU A 141 1.57 -12.21 17.43
CA GLU A 141 2.20 -12.04 18.73
C GLU A 141 1.19 -12.27 19.88
N THR A 142 1.68 -12.92 20.97
CA THR A 142 0.86 -13.28 22.14
C THR A 142 1.49 -12.69 23.42
N ARG A 143 0.90 -11.60 23.99
CA ARG A 143 1.13 -11.15 25.38
C ARG A 143 0.03 -10.20 25.84
N GLY A 144 -0.40 -10.34 27.12
CA GLY A 144 -1.21 -9.40 27.74
C GLY A 144 -1.73 -9.59 29.09
N LYS A 145 -1.78 -8.73 30.03
CA LYS A 145 -2.86 -8.51 31.01
C LYS A 145 -2.60 -7.24 31.80
N PHE A 146 -3.52 -6.25 31.73
CA PHE A 146 -3.99 -5.43 32.87
C PHE A 146 -4.99 -4.41 32.34
N ASN A 147 -6.20 -4.40 32.90
CA ASN A 147 -7.22 -3.40 32.58
C ASN A 147 -7.57 -2.64 33.87
N LYS A 148 -7.09 -1.39 34.00
CA LYS A 148 -7.39 -0.53 35.15
C LYS A 148 -8.18 0.73 34.78
N GLY A 149 -8.52 0.95 33.48
CA GLY A 149 -9.24 2.13 33.00
C GLY A 149 -10.58 1.82 32.31
N LYS A 150 -11.14 2.81 31.64
CA LYS A 150 -12.41 2.66 30.90
C LYS A 150 -12.23 1.69 29.73
N SER A 151 -13.07 0.64 29.67
CA SER A 151 -13.06 -0.29 28.52
C SER A 151 -13.49 0.42 27.24
N ILE A 152 -12.85 0.07 26.11
CA ILE A 152 -13.23 0.53 24.78
C ILE A 152 -14.69 0.25 24.43
N ARG A 153 -15.34 -0.73 25.08
CA ARG A 153 -16.75 -1.05 24.89
C ARG A 153 -17.68 0.08 25.35
N LYS A 154 -17.20 0.95 26.26
CA LYS A 154 -17.92 2.15 26.73
C LYS A 154 -17.73 3.37 25.82
N ARG A 155 -16.83 3.26 24.82
CA ARG A 155 -16.56 4.34 23.88
C ARG A 155 -17.75 4.52 22.94
N ASP A 156 -18.14 5.77 22.66
CA ASP A 156 -19.24 6.09 21.75
C ASP A 156 -19.04 5.41 20.39
N LYS A 157 -20.10 4.76 19.90
CA LYS A 157 -20.10 4.06 18.62
C LYS A 157 -19.85 4.99 17.43
N ARG A 158 -20.15 6.28 17.54
CA ARG A 158 -19.87 7.30 16.51
C ARG A 158 -18.37 7.44 16.24
N ILE A 159 -17.53 7.28 17.26
CA ILE A 159 -16.07 7.34 17.13
C ILE A 159 -15.51 6.24 16.19
N TYR A 160 -16.20 5.09 16.08
CA TYR A 160 -15.82 4.03 15.14
C TYR A 160 -15.91 4.46 13.67
N LYS A 161 -16.86 5.36 13.34
CA LYS A 161 -17.05 5.88 11.99
C LYS A 161 -15.93 6.83 11.55
N ARG A 162 -15.10 7.33 12.51
CA ARG A 162 -14.00 8.27 12.25
C ARG A 162 -14.47 9.54 11.53
N ALA A 163 -15.67 10.00 11.86
CA ALA A 163 -16.27 11.19 11.25
C ALA A 163 -15.67 12.48 11.83
N ASP A 164 -15.33 12.45 13.13
CA ASP A 164 -14.87 13.61 13.88
C ASP A 164 -13.40 13.57 14.18
N TYR A 165 -12.75 14.74 14.27
CA TYR A 165 -11.39 14.90 14.75
C TYR A 165 -11.31 14.80 16.27
N GLY A 166 -10.08 14.62 16.77
CA GLY A 166 -9.79 14.64 18.21
C GLY A 166 -9.79 13.27 18.87
N HIS A 167 -9.82 12.19 18.10
CA HIS A 167 -9.80 10.83 18.62
C HIS A 167 -8.45 10.15 18.29
N TRP A 168 -7.62 9.95 19.32
CA TRP A 168 -6.26 9.45 19.18
C TRP A 168 -6.13 7.98 19.55
N GLU A 169 -5.25 7.27 18.86
CA GLU A 169 -4.79 5.93 19.22
C GLU A 169 -3.34 6.01 19.66
N LEU A 170 -3.00 5.40 20.81
CA LEU A 170 -1.63 5.33 21.34
C LEU A 170 -1.07 3.92 21.28
N ASP A 171 0.24 3.82 21.09
CA ASP A 171 1.01 2.59 21.16
C ASP A 171 2.49 2.88 21.45
N THR A 172 3.29 1.84 21.69
CA THR A 172 4.72 1.97 21.86
C THR A 172 5.49 1.11 20.87
N ILE A 173 6.58 1.65 20.34
CA ILE A 173 7.54 0.92 19.54
C ILE A 173 8.82 0.77 20.36
N VAL A 174 9.16 -0.46 20.73
CA VAL A 174 10.30 -0.75 21.61
C VAL A 174 11.57 -1.06 20.84
N SER A 175 12.72 -0.76 21.47
CA SER A 175 14.04 -1.19 21.02
C SER A 175 14.16 -2.71 20.98
N GLY A 176 15.15 -3.22 20.26
CA GLY A 176 15.49 -4.64 20.27
C GLY A 176 15.80 -5.14 21.67
N ARG A 177 15.37 -6.36 21.99
CA ARG A 177 15.57 -6.98 23.31
C ARG A 177 17.05 -6.95 23.69
N GLY A 178 17.35 -6.46 24.89
CA GLY A 178 18.72 -6.34 25.42
C GLY A 178 19.55 -5.18 24.84
N LYS A 179 19.00 -4.33 23.94
CA LYS A 179 19.78 -3.24 23.30
C LYS A 179 19.63 -1.89 23.98
N ALA A 180 18.41 -1.49 24.34
CA ALA A 180 18.14 -0.24 25.07
C ALA A 180 16.75 -0.25 25.69
N LYS A 181 16.56 0.57 26.75
CA LYS A 181 15.24 0.83 27.35
C LYS A 181 14.39 1.84 26.54
N ALA A 182 15.03 2.61 25.66
CA ALA A 182 14.38 3.62 24.85
C ALA A 182 13.30 3.03 23.93
N CYS A 183 12.20 3.77 23.80
CA CYS A 183 11.06 3.45 22.93
C CYS A 183 10.57 4.69 22.22
N PHE A 184 9.68 4.50 21.25
CA PHE A 184 8.89 5.58 20.66
C PHE A 184 7.45 5.43 21.14
N ILE A 185 6.89 6.49 21.71
CA ILE A 185 5.46 6.64 21.96
C ILE A 185 4.86 7.08 20.64
N THR A 186 3.86 6.37 20.15
CA THR A 186 3.25 6.65 18.86
C THR A 186 1.80 7.05 19.01
N LEU A 187 1.42 8.12 18.36
CA LEU A 187 0.08 8.70 18.39
C LEU A 187 -0.46 8.77 16.97
N VAL A 188 -1.71 8.35 16.77
CA VAL A 188 -2.42 8.49 15.49
C VAL A 188 -3.75 9.16 15.73
N GLU A 189 -4.01 10.29 15.07
CA GLU A 189 -5.35 10.84 14.99
C GLU A 189 -6.19 10.00 14.01
N ARG A 190 -7.40 9.61 14.44
CA ARG A 190 -8.18 8.54 13.77
C ARG A 190 -8.81 8.95 12.45
N LYS A 191 -9.25 10.20 12.29
CA LYS A 191 -9.88 10.72 11.08
C LYS A 191 -8.82 11.05 10.03
N SER A 192 -7.90 11.94 10.32
CA SER A 192 -6.84 12.39 9.41
C SER A 192 -5.77 11.33 9.13
N ARG A 193 -5.58 10.36 10.04
CA ARG A 193 -4.43 9.45 10.07
C ARG A 193 -3.11 10.19 10.34
N PHE A 194 -3.17 11.40 10.87
CA PHE A 194 -1.98 12.13 11.29
C PHE A 194 -1.24 11.34 12.36
N TYR A 195 0.06 11.22 12.20
CA TYR A 195 0.91 10.35 12.98
C TYR A 195 2.04 11.11 13.65
N LYS A 196 2.32 10.81 14.90
CA LYS A 196 3.48 11.33 15.64
C LYS A 196 4.19 10.16 16.31
N ALA A 197 5.51 10.29 16.41
CA ALA A 197 6.35 9.39 17.20
C ALA A 197 7.25 10.25 18.09
N ILE A 198 7.15 10.04 19.40
CA ILE A 198 7.90 10.78 20.42
C ILE A 198 8.93 9.80 21.02
N LYS A 199 10.20 10.21 21.05
CA LYS A 199 11.25 9.43 21.70
C LYS A 199 11.10 9.50 23.21
N SER A 200 11.05 8.33 23.86
CA SER A 200 11.12 8.21 25.31
C SER A 200 12.39 7.46 25.72
N PRO A 201 13.06 7.88 26.80
CA PRO A 201 14.26 7.18 27.31
C PRO A 201 13.93 5.77 27.82
N ASN A 202 12.71 5.55 28.27
CA ASN A 202 12.21 4.29 28.81
C ASN A 202 10.68 4.21 28.69
N ARG A 203 10.06 3.16 29.27
CA ARG A 203 8.60 2.95 29.31
C ARG A 203 7.98 3.16 30.70
N HIS A 204 8.59 4.00 31.54
CA HIS A 204 7.95 4.36 32.81
C HIS A 204 6.70 5.19 32.56
N SER A 205 5.62 4.84 33.23
CA SER A 205 4.28 5.40 32.93
C SER A 205 4.18 6.91 33.17
N ASP A 206 4.87 7.42 34.17
CA ASP A 206 4.98 8.85 34.50
C ASP A 206 5.65 9.66 33.38
N ILE A 207 6.76 9.13 32.84
CA ILE A 207 7.48 9.76 31.71
C ILE A 207 6.65 9.70 30.45
N VAL A 208 6.02 8.55 30.18
CA VAL A 208 5.15 8.36 29.01
C VAL A 208 3.94 9.29 29.07
N ALA A 209 3.27 9.38 30.23
CA ALA A 209 2.12 10.26 30.42
C ALA A 209 2.51 11.73 30.20
N ARG A 210 3.62 12.20 30.78
CA ARG A 210 4.12 13.58 30.61
C ARG A 210 4.38 13.90 29.14
N LEU A 211 5.12 13.04 28.42
CA LEU A 211 5.44 13.27 27.01
C LEU A 211 4.18 13.32 26.12
N ILE A 212 3.15 12.52 26.44
CA ILE A 212 1.87 12.55 25.73
C ILE A 212 1.16 13.87 26.01
N VAL A 213 1.09 14.28 27.28
CA VAL A 213 0.43 15.52 27.71
C VAL A 213 1.10 16.72 27.08
N ASP A 214 2.44 16.83 27.17
CA ASP A 214 3.21 17.94 26.62
C ASP A 214 2.95 18.10 25.12
N TYR A 215 2.92 16.99 24.38
CA TYR A 215 2.66 17.03 22.95
C TYR A 215 1.21 17.38 22.60
N LEU A 216 0.24 16.77 23.28
CA LEU A 216 -1.17 16.98 22.93
C LEU A 216 -1.71 18.34 23.40
N LYS A 217 -1.08 18.98 24.40
CA LYS A 217 -1.37 20.37 24.80
C LYS A 217 -1.05 21.41 23.70
N GLU A 218 -0.25 21.05 22.70
CA GLU A 218 0.01 21.92 21.54
C GLU A 218 -1.20 22.05 20.61
N PHE A 219 -2.22 21.18 20.76
CA PHE A 219 -3.42 21.16 19.92
C PHE A 219 -4.59 21.87 20.63
N PRO A 220 -5.51 22.50 19.88
CA PRO A 220 -6.81 22.92 20.41
C PRO A 220 -7.53 21.77 21.12
N SER A 221 -8.25 22.09 22.20
CA SER A 221 -8.97 21.09 23.01
C SER A 221 -9.97 20.27 22.20
N GLU A 222 -10.59 20.88 21.19
CA GLU A 222 -11.54 20.27 20.25
C GLU A 222 -10.91 19.13 19.44
N LEU A 223 -9.58 19.13 19.32
CA LEU A 223 -8.79 18.10 18.62
C LEU A 223 -8.19 17.06 19.58
N VAL A 224 -8.54 17.08 20.89
CA VAL A 224 -8.09 16.12 21.90
C VAL A 224 -9.26 15.66 22.76
N LYS A 225 -10.16 14.86 22.19
CA LYS A 225 -11.40 14.42 22.85
C LYS A 225 -11.27 13.06 23.55
N THR A 226 -10.65 12.11 22.87
CA THR A 226 -10.46 10.76 23.43
C THR A 226 -9.14 10.15 23.02
N ILE A 227 -8.62 9.32 23.89
CA ILE A 227 -7.39 8.55 23.67
C ILE A 227 -7.75 7.06 23.80
N THR A 228 -7.26 6.22 22.89
CA THR A 228 -7.41 4.77 22.95
C THR A 228 -6.06 4.10 22.98
N THR A 229 -5.80 3.26 23.99
CA THR A 229 -4.54 2.55 24.17
C THR A 229 -4.75 1.07 24.44
N ASP A 230 -3.69 0.25 24.44
CA ASP A 230 -3.72 -1.11 24.97
C ASP A 230 -3.53 -1.11 26.51
N ASN A 231 -3.50 -2.33 27.07
CA ASN A 231 -3.32 -2.52 28.52
C ASN A 231 -1.80 -2.57 28.89
N GLY A 232 -0.93 -1.88 28.17
CA GLY A 232 0.49 -1.82 28.49
C GLY A 232 0.74 -1.08 29.81
N SER A 233 1.71 -1.56 30.59
CA SER A 233 2.09 -0.92 31.87
C SER A 233 2.61 0.51 31.68
N GLU A 234 3.09 0.84 30.51
CA GLU A 234 3.51 2.19 30.11
C GLU A 234 2.37 3.22 30.10
N PHE A 235 1.12 2.78 30.02
CA PHE A 235 -0.07 3.63 30.09
C PHE A 235 -0.78 3.58 31.44
N ALA A 236 -0.09 3.10 32.49
CA ALA A 236 -0.68 2.95 33.83
C ALA A 236 -1.03 4.30 34.48
N ASP A 237 -0.35 5.38 34.11
CA ASP A 237 -0.63 6.75 34.59
C ASP A 237 -1.62 7.52 33.66
N TRP A 238 -2.64 6.80 33.18
CA TRP A 238 -3.67 7.36 32.31
C TRP A 238 -4.52 8.42 32.98
N GLN A 239 -4.64 8.40 34.31
CA GLN A 239 -5.41 9.40 35.07
C GLN A 239 -4.80 10.81 34.95
N THR A 240 -3.47 10.90 34.97
CA THR A 240 -2.76 12.16 34.68
C THR A 240 -3.09 12.66 33.27
N ILE A 241 -3.12 11.77 32.28
CA ILE A 241 -3.47 12.13 30.89
C ILE A 241 -4.92 12.66 30.83
N GLU A 242 -5.90 11.94 31.43
CA GLU A 242 -7.31 12.39 31.46
C GLU A 242 -7.46 13.77 32.12
N LYS A 243 -6.79 13.96 33.26
CA LYS A 243 -6.90 15.21 34.05
C LYS A 243 -6.27 16.39 33.30
N GLU A 244 -5.07 16.21 32.78
CA GLU A 244 -4.29 17.30 32.18
C GLU A 244 -4.79 17.72 30.79
N LEU A 245 -5.41 16.79 30.06
CA LEU A 245 -5.95 17.03 28.71
C LEU A 245 -7.48 17.19 28.68
N ASN A 246 -8.15 17.01 29.82
CA ASN A 246 -9.60 16.99 29.91
C ASN A 246 -10.26 16.09 28.84
N CYS A 247 -9.71 14.89 28.66
CA CYS A 247 -10.14 13.93 27.65
C CYS A 247 -10.45 12.56 28.27
N GLU A 248 -11.13 11.68 27.55
CA GLU A 248 -11.39 10.31 28.02
C GLU A 248 -10.35 9.31 27.49
N VAL A 249 -9.81 8.45 28.37
CA VAL A 249 -8.87 7.39 28.00
C VAL A 249 -9.57 6.02 28.01
N TYR A 250 -9.54 5.33 26.88
CA TYR A 250 -10.13 4.00 26.69
C TYR A 250 -9.07 2.93 26.47
N PHE A 251 -9.29 1.76 27.06
CA PHE A 251 -8.40 0.61 26.94
C PHE A 251 -9.02 -0.46 26.04
N CYS A 252 -8.23 -0.93 25.07
CA CYS A 252 -8.61 -2.03 24.19
C CYS A 252 -8.81 -3.34 24.97
N ASP A 253 -9.69 -4.20 24.47
CA ASP A 253 -9.78 -5.57 24.97
C ASP A 253 -8.47 -6.32 24.73
N THR A 254 -8.12 -7.24 25.63
CA THR A 254 -6.94 -8.10 25.48
C THR A 254 -7.05 -8.92 24.20
N PHE A 255 -5.94 -9.04 23.49
CA PHE A 255 -5.83 -9.77 22.21
C PHE A 255 -6.68 -9.19 21.05
N CYS A 256 -7.17 -7.97 21.16
CA CYS A 256 -7.97 -7.30 20.14
C CYS A 256 -7.18 -6.19 19.41
N ALA A 257 -6.02 -6.53 18.82
CA ALA A 257 -5.16 -5.56 18.09
C ALA A 257 -5.92 -4.78 16.99
N TRP A 258 -6.94 -5.40 16.37
CA TRP A 258 -7.80 -4.75 15.37
C TRP A 258 -8.52 -3.50 15.88
N GLN A 259 -8.69 -3.35 17.19
CA GLN A 259 -9.32 -2.17 17.81
C GLN A 259 -8.44 -0.89 17.69
N LYS A 260 -7.12 -1.06 17.46
CA LYS A 260 -6.13 0.01 17.17
C LYS A 260 -5.54 -0.11 15.76
N GLY A 261 -6.34 -0.47 14.77
CA GLY A 261 -5.87 -0.73 13.41
C GLY A 261 -5.18 0.47 12.73
N SER A 262 -5.50 1.72 13.12
CA SER A 262 -4.82 2.91 12.59
C SER A 262 -3.36 2.95 13.07
N ASN A 263 -3.14 2.67 14.34
CA ASN A 263 -1.83 2.68 14.95
C ASN A 263 -0.96 1.53 14.44
N GLU A 264 -1.52 0.31 14.35
CA GLU A 264 -0.81 -0.84 13.78
C GLU A 264 -0.31 -0.54 12.36
N ASN A 265 -1.17 0.04 11.51
CA ASN A 265 -0.79 0.41 10.15
C ASN A 265 0.32 1.48 10.13
N SER A 266 0.21 2.53 10.94
CA SER A 266 1.19 3.62 10.99
C SER A 266 2.52 3.18 11.61
N ASN A 267 2.48 2.35 12.65
CA ASN A 267 3.65 1.72 13.23
C ASN A 267 4.37 0.81 12.20
N GLY A 268 3.59 0.11 11.35
CA GLY A 268 4.13 -0.65 10.24
C GLY A 268 4.88 0.21 9.22
N LEU A 269 4.40 1.43 8.95
CA LEU A 269 5.10 2.40 8.08
C LEU A 269 6.37 2.92 8.76
N LEU A 270 6.30 3.26 10.06
CA LEU A 270 7.48 3.72 10.79
C LEU A 270 8.57 2.65 10.86
N ARG A 271 8.19 1.36 10.92
CA ARG A 271 9.12 0.23 10.90
C ARG A 271 9.87 0.05 9.58
N GLU A 272 9.47 0.71 8.51
CA GLU A 272 10.26 0.79 7.27
C GLU A 272 11.57 1.55 7.50
N PHE A 273 11.56 2.57 8.37
CA PHE A 273 12.73 3.38 8.75
C PHE A 273 13.44 2.88 9.99
N PHE A 274 12.71 2.27 10.93
CA PHE A 274 13.20 1.77 12.22
C PHE A 274 12.85 0.27 12.37
N PRO A 275 13.57 -0.64 11.72
CA PRO A 275 13.28 -2.08 11.74
C PRO A 275 13.24 -2.66 13.15
N LYS A 276 12.49 -3.75 13.34
CA LYS A 276 12.47 -4.50 14.60
C LYS A 276 13.89 -4.96 14.96
N GLY A 277 14.21 -4.92 16.25
CA GLY A 277 15.51 -5.35 16.75
C GLY A 277 16.60 -4.28 16.77
N TYR A 278 16.33 -3.07 16.26
CA TYR A 278 17.30 -1.97 16.31
C TYR A 278 17.29 -1.26 17.66
N ASN A 279 18.40 -0.61 17.99
CA ASN A 279 18.53 0.26 19.17
C ASN A 279 17.96 1.65 18.83
N LEU A 280 16.81 1.97 19.41
CA LEU A 280 16.11 3.23 19.16
C LEU A 280 16.74 4.43 19.89
N SER A 281 17.59 4.20 20.90
CA SER A 281 18.25 5.30 21.62
C SER A 281 19.18 6.14 20.74
N ARG A 282 19.68 5.55 19.65
CA ARG A 282 20.63 6.17 18.72
C ARG A 282 20.03 7.30 17.89
N TYR A 283 18.70 7.38 17.77
CA TYR A 283 18.04 8.37 16.93
C TYR A 283 17.66 9.59 17.72
N THR A 284 17.87 10.77 17.15
CA THR A 284 17.39 12.06 17.71
C THR A 284 15.91 12.26 17.38
N GLN A 285 15.20 13.08 18.18
CA GLN A 285 13.80 13.41 17.89
C GLN A 285 13.65 14.05 16.50
N ALA A 286 14.55 14.96 16.13
CA ALA A 286 14.53 15.61 14.81
C ALA A 286 14.65 14.60 13.66
N TYR A 287 15.47 13.54 13.80
CA TYR A 287 15.57 12.50 12.79
C TYR A 287 14.26 11.68 12.71
N ILE A 288 13.63 11.37 13.84
CA ILE A 288 12.36 10.66 13.91
C ILE A 288 11.28 11.51 13.22
N ASP A 289 11.19 12.80 13.54
CA ASP A 289 10.22 13.73 12.96
C ASP A 289 10.39 13.84 11.44
N LYS A 290 11.61 13.89 10.93
CA LYS A 290 11.88 13.84 9.49
C LYS A 290 11.26 12.60 8.83
N LYS A 291 11.33 11.42 9.46
CA LYS A 291 10.73 10.18 8.93
C LYS A 291 9.22 10.14 9.09
N VAL A 292 8.71 10.65 10.19
CA VAL A 292 7.26 10.80 10.43
C VAL A 292 6.64 11.75 9.41
N ASN A 293 7.31 12.86 9.08
CA ASN A 293 6.85 13.79 8.05
C ASN A 293 6.74 13.15 6.67
N LEU A 294 7.66 12.24 6.30
CA LEU A 294 7.52 11.47 5.07
C LEU A 294 6.23 10.62 5.07
N ILE A 295 5.84 10.06 6.22
CA ILE A 295 4.60 9.28 6.35
C ILE A 295 3.37 10.17 6.26
N ASN A 296 3.40 11.33 6.93
CA ASN A 296 2.26 12.26 7.00
C ASN A 296 2.00 13.01 5.70
N ASN A 297 3.02 13.18 4.86
CA ASN A 297 2.90 13.85 3.57
C ASN A 297 2.46 12.88 2.43
N ARG A 298 2.38 11.56 2.71
CA ARG A 298 1.86 10.61 1.72
C ARG A 298 0.34 10.72 1.60
N PRO A 299 -0.23 10.81 0.39
CA PRO A 299 -1.67 10.75 0.20
C PRO A 299 -2.20 9.38 0.64
N LYS A 300 -3.33 9.37 1.33
CA LYS A 300 -3.95 8.13 1.83
C LYS A 300 -5.29 7.88 1.15
N LYS A 301 -5.50 6.67 0.64
CA LYS A 301 -6.77 6.28 0.00
C LYS A 301 -7.98 6.48 0.93
N CYS A 302 -7.83 6.17 2.22
CA CYS A 302 -8.90 6.36 3.20
C CYS A 302 -9.24 7.84 3.49
N ASN A 303 -8.42 8.77 3.03
CA ASN A 303 -8.57 10.22 3.12
C ASN A 303 -8.83 10.84 1.74
N ASN A 304 -9.42 10.10 0.81
CA ASN A 304 -9.63 10.55 -0.57
C ASN A 304 -8.34 11.08 -1.22
N TRP A 305 -7.22 10.42 -0.96
CA TRP A 305 -5.89 10.77 -1.45
C TRP A 305 -5.34 12.11 -0.95
N ILE A 306 -5.94 12.66 0.11
CA ILE A 306 -5.39 13.80 0.83
C ILE A 306 -4.37 13.32 1.86
N SER A 307 -3.29 14.07 2.05
CA SER A 307 -2.25 13.72 3.03
C SER A 307 -2.71 14.00 4.47
N PRO A 308 -2.29 13.19 5.45
CA PRO A 308 -2.57 13.43 6.87
C PRO A 308 -2.16 14.81 7.36
N SER A 309 -0.99 15.31 6.94
CA SER A 309 -0.51 16.66 7.31
C SER A 309 -1.49 17.74 6.86
N LYS A 310 -1.97 17.67 5.62
CA LYS A 310 -2.91 18.65 5.08
C LYS A 310 -4.21 18.66 5.86
N LEU A 311 -4.82 17.48 6.07
CA LEU A 311 -6.07 17.37 6.83
C LEU A 311 -5.94 17.85 8.27
N MET A 312 -4.80 17.60 8.92
CA MET A 312 -4.59 18.05 10.30
C MET A 312 -4.37 19.54 10.40
N SER A 313 -3.63 20.14 9.45
CA SER A 313 -3.45 21.61 9.42
C SER A 313 -4.75 22.35 9.12
N GLU A 314 -5.60 21.82 8.24
CA GLU A 314 -6.95 22.36 7.98
C GLU A 314 -7.80 22.32 9.26
N ALA A 315 -7.82 21.16 9.96
CA ALA A 315 -8.57 21.03 11.21
C ALA A 315 -8.09 21.98 12.32
N ILE A 316 -6.77 22.21 12.44
CA ILE A 316 -6.23 23.19 13.40
C ILE A 316 -6.67 24.61 13.03
N SER A 317 -6.61 24.95 11.76
CA SER A 317 -7.04 26.29 11.29
C SER A 317 -8.51 26.54 11.56
N GLU A 318 -9.38 25.53 11.35
CA GLU A 318 -10.83 25.61 11.63
C GLU A 318 -11.13 25.83 13.12
N CYS A 319 -10.30 25.34 14.03
CA CYS A 319 -10.47 25.55 15.48
C CYS A 319 -9.98 26.94 15.95
N CYS A 320 -9.16 27.63 15.15
CA CYS A 320 -8.60 28.94 15.48
C CYS A 320 -9.40 30.12 14.89
N THR A 321 -10.42 29.82 14.08
CA THR A 321 -11.37 30.80 13.51
C THR A 321 -12.67 30.82 14.30
#